data_53331caf5a9030b6d192df4ae85424d4
#
_entry.id   53331caf5a9030b6d192df4ae85424d4
#
_cell.length_a   1.000
_cell.length_b   1.000
_cell.length_c   1.000
_cell.angle_alpha   90.00
_cell.angle_beta   90.00
_cell.angle_gamma   90.00
#
_symmetry.space_group_name_H-M   'P 1'
#
loop_
_entity.id
_entity.type
_entity.pdbx_description
1 polymer ?
#
loop_
_entity_poly.entity_id
_entity_poly.type
_entity_poly.pdbx_seq_one_letter_code
_entity_poly.pdbx_strand_id
1 'polypeptide(L)'
;MLNNFDFTKDRPLIDQSNDALNLLSIACFPNNNLNLEIATLIYEELKFRNSSSSKNVLSNLLSKFSSVNHEPIKWLKEARLMIKKIKDIDTKPQYTNSIYIILRDGYTNQNQKYGVYVGQTSKTVEERFIEHKSGLNSGRGLEKYGIQILKSLWIHGKVK
;
A
#
# COMPACT_ATOMS: atom_id res chain seq x y z
N MET A 1 11.43 11.11 -0.24
CA MET A 1 10.52 11.36 -1.37
C MET A 1 9.20 10.55 -1.32
N LEU A 2 9.13 9.38 -0.71
CA LEU A 2 7.92 8.53 -0.74
C LEU A 2 6.90 8.79 0.39
N ASN A 3 7.13 9.75 1.28
CA ASN A 3 6.37 9.88 2.54
C ASN A 3 5.34 11.01 2.59
N ASN A 4 5.14 11.78 1.52
CA ASN A 4 4.31 13.01 1.57
C ASN A 4 3.11 12.99 0.62
N PHE A 5 2.54 11.82 0.35
CA PHE A 5 1.32 11.75 -0.47
C PHE A 5 0.07 11.85 0.41
N ASP A 6 -0.87 12.67 -0.04
CA ASP A 6 -2.18 12.77 0.58
C ASP A 6 -3.05 11.59 0.10
N PHE A 7 -3.02 10.51 0.86
CA PHE A 7 -3.81 9.30 0.57
C PHE A 7 -5.33 9.49 0.74
N THR A 8 -5.77 10.65 1.26
CA THR A 8 -7.21 10.95 1.34
C THR A 8 -7.79 11.32 -0.01
N LYS A 9 -6.95 11.77 -0.96
CA LYS A 9 -7.37 12.07 -2.34
C LYS A 9 -7.70 10.78 -3.10
N ASP A 10 -8.70 10.82 -3.98
CA ASP A 10 -9.02 9.69 -4.87
C ASP A 10 -7.85 9.36 -5.80
N ARG A 11 -7.15 10.39 -6.25
CA ARG A 11 -5.94 10.30 -7.07
C ARG A 11 -4.77 11.00 -6.37
N PRO A 12 -4.06 10.31 -5.45
CA PRO A 12 -2.99 10.92 -4.65
C PRO A 12 -1.82 11.50 -5.47
N LEU A 13 -1.65 11.03 -6.71
CA LEU A 13 -0.54 11.35 -7.59
C LEU A 13 -0.94 12.27 -8.77
N ILE A 14 -2.15 12.84 -8.76
CA ILE A 14 -2.68 13.65 -9.86
C ILE A 14 -1.76 14.82 -10.25
N ASP A 15 -1.13 15.44 -9.26
CA ASP A 15 -0.28 16.63 -9.44
C ASP A 15 1.16 16.29 -9.90
N GLN A 16 1.52 15.00 -10.00
CA GLN A 16 2.85 14.56 -10.42
C GLN A 16 2.97 14.55 -11.94
N SER A 17 4.10 15.03 -12.50
CA SER A 17 4.39 14.86 -13.94
C SER A 17 4.69 13.38 -14.27
N ASN A 18 4.65 13.00 -15.54
CA ASN A 18 5.03 11.64 -15.97
C ASN A 18 6.51 11.34 -15.64
N ASP A 19 7.40 12.34 -15.73
CA ASP A 19 8.81 12.18 -15.36
C ASP A 19 8.97 11.95 -13.85
N ALA A 20 8.21 12.69 -13.04
CA ALA A 20 8.18 12.47 -11.59
C ALA A 20 7.64 11.08 -11.25
N LEU A 21 6.58 10.61 -11.91
CA LEU A 21 6.06 9.26 -11.75
C LEU A 21 7.06 8.18 -12.16
N ASN A 22 7.84 8.42 -13.22
CA ASN A 22 8.91 7.51 -13.63
C ASN A 22 10.01 7.41 -12.56
N LEU A 23 10.49 8.54 -12.04
CA LEU A 23 11.48 8.56 -10.95
C LEU A 23 10.96 7.88 -9.68
N LEU A 24 9.71 8.16 -9.29
CA LEU A 24 9.06 7.49 -8.16
C LEU A 24 8.95 5.98 -8.39
N SER A 25 8.65 5.55 -9.62
CA SER A 25 8.57 4.13 -9.96
C SER A 25 9.89 3.40 -9.75
N ILE A 26 11.01 4.06 -10.04
CA ILE A 26 12.35 3.51 -9.79
C ILE A 26 12.59 3.37 -8.29
N ALA A 27 12.22 4.39 -7.52
CA ALA A 27 12.39 4.41 -6.07
C ALA A 27 11.50 3.39 -5.31
N CYS A 28 10.47 2.82 -5.98
CA CYS A 28 9.62 1.79 -5.38
C CYS A 28 10.22 0.38 -5.37
N PHE A 29 11.31 0.13 -6.11
CA PHE A 29 11.91 -1.20 -6.30
C PHE A 29 13.40 -1.28 -5.89
N PRO A 30 13.81 -0.76 -4.73
CA PRO A 30 15.16 -1.00 -4.24
C PRO A 30 15.30 -2.47 -3.80
N ASN A 31 16.53 -2.99 -3.84
CA ASN A 31 16.81 -4.42 -3.62
C ASN A 31 16.27 -4.99 -2.28
N ASN A 32 16.10 -4.15 -1.25
CA ASN A 32 15.73 -4.62 0.09
C ASN A 32 14.46 -3.95 0.66
N ASN A 33 13.76 -3.10 -0.08
CA ASN A 33 12.60 -2.39 0.46
C ASN A 33 11.59 -2.02 -0.63
N LEU A 34 10.81 -2.99 -1.05
CA LEU A 34 9.76 -2.79 -2.06
C LEU A 34 8.63 -1.92 -1.52
N ASN A 35 8.17 -0.98 -2.33
CA ASN A 35 6.97 -0.20 -2.04
C ASN A 35 5.88 -0.45 -3.09
N LEU A 36 5.24 -1.60 -2.97
CA LEU A 36 4.22 -2.06 -3.92
C LEU A 36 2.95 -1.20 -3.87
N GLU A 37 2.67 -0.57 -2.73
CA GLU A 37 1.53 0.34 -2.58
C GLU A 37 1.71 1.57 -3.47
N ILE A 38 2.83 2.29 -3.33
CA ILE A 38 3.11 3.48 -4.17
C ILE A 38 3.25 3.08 -5.64
N ALA A 39 3.93 1.97 -5.93
CA ALA A 39 4.02 1.44 -7.29
C ALA A 39 2.63 1.17 -7.92
N THR A 40 1.69 0.66 -7.12
CA THR A 40 0.30 0.44 -7.57
C THR A 40 -0.43 1.76 -7.80
N LEU A 41 -0.25 2.76 -6.95
CA LEU A 41 -0.85 4.08 -7.16
C LEU A 41 -0.30 4.77 -8.42
N ILE A 42 1.00 4.62 -8.71
CA ILE A 42 1.60 5.09 -9.97
C ILE A 42 0.97 4.35 -11.16
N TYR A 43 0.82 3.05 -11.07
CA TYR A 43 0.17 2.23 -12.11
C TYR A 43 -1.26 2.72 -12.39
N GLU A 44 -2.08 2.95 -11.36
CA GLU A 44 -3.45 3.45 -11.49
C GLU A 44 -3.49 4.83 -12.14
N GLU A 45 -2.61 5.74 -11.71
CA GLU A 45 -2.52 7.09 -12.24
C GLU A 45 -2.11 7.10 -13.73
N LEU A 46 -1.10 6.33 -14.12
CA LEU A 46 -0.65 6.22 -15.51
C LEU A 46 -1.71 5.60 -16.42
N LYS A 47 -2.45 4.59 -15.94
CA LYS A 47 -3.60 4.03 -16.65
C LYS A 47 -4.71 5.06 -16.88
N PHE A 48 -4.99 5.86 -15.86
CA PHE A 48 -6.01 6.90 -15.98
C PHE A 48 -5.63 7.95 -17.02
N ARG A 49 -4.37 8.40 -17.07
CA ARG A 49 -3.88 9.40 -18.04
C ARG A 49 -3.95 8.93 -19.48
N ASN A 50 -3.64 7.67 -19.74
CA ASN A 50 -3.74 6.99 -21.05
C ASN A 50 -3.08 7.74 -22.23
N SER A 51 -2.13 8.64 -22.00
CA SER A 51 -1.34 9.33 -23.03
C SER A 51 -0.19 8.45 -23.52
N SER A 52 0.41 8.78 -24.68
CA SER A 52 1.57 8.04 -25.21
C SER A 52 2.73 8.04 -24.23
N SER A 53 3.02 9.20 -23.59
CA SER A 53 4.11 9.29 -22.60
C SER A 53 3.81 8.49 -21.36
N SER A 54 2.56 8.48 -20.86
CA SER A 54 2.18 7.66 -19.70
C SER A 54 2.23 6.16 -19.99
N LYS A 55 1.94 5.72 -21.22
CA LYS A 55 2.07 4.32 -21.65
C LYS A 55 3.51 3.82 -21.62
N ASN A 56 4.47 4.64 -22.01
CA ASN A 56 5.90 4.29 -21.91
C ASN A 56 6.34 4.09 -20.48
N VAL A 57 5.99 5.01 -19.57
CA VAL A 57 6.31 4.88 -18.14
C VAL A 57 5.60 3.67 -17.53
N LEU A 58 4.35 3.42 -17.92
CA LEU A 58 3.58 2.25 -17.49
C LEU A 58 4.24 0.93 -17.89
N SER A 59 4.73 0.82 -19.14
CA SER A 59 5.45 -0.37 -19.60
C SER A 59 6.71 -0.63 -18.78
N ASN A 60 7.50 0.42 -18.49
CA ASN A 60 8.68 0.32 -17.65
C ASN A 60 8.33 -0.12 -16.22
N LEU A 61 7.26 0.43 -15.65
CA LEU A 61 6.77 0.06 -14.32
C LEU A 61 6.35 -1.42 -14.26
N LEU A 62 5.61 -1.91 -15.26
CA LEU A 62 5.20 -3.32 -15.34
C LEU A 62 6.39 -4.27 -15.46
N SER A 63 7.42 -3.89 -16.22
CA SER A 63 8.66 -4.65 -16.29
C SER A 63 9.35 -4.74 -14.93
N LYS A 64 9.33 -3.67 -14.13
CA LYS A 64 9.88 -3.68 -12.75
C LYS A 64 9.09 -4.61 -11.82
N PHE A 65 7.76 -4.57 -11.87
CA PHE A 65 6.94 -5.53 -11.12
C PHE A 65 7.32 -6.97 -11.46
N SER A 66 7.44 -7.27 -12.75
CA SER A 66 7.79 -8.63 -13.24
C SER A 66 9.19 -9.04 -12.79
N SER A 67 10.18 -8.15 -12.81
CA SER A 67 11.57 -8.45 -12.42
C SER A 67 11.72 -8.88 -10.95
N VAL A 68 10.81 -8.43 -10.08
CA VAL A 68 10.76 -8.81 -8.66
C VAL A 68 9.68 -9.85 -8.35
N ASN A 69 9.09 -10.45 -9.38
CA ASN A 69 8.00 -11.43 -9.26
C ASN A 69 6.80 -10.89 -8.46
N HIS A 70 6.43 -9.63 -8.70
CA HIS A 70 5.26 -8.97 -8.12
C HIS A 70 4.33 -8.42 -9.21
N GLU A 71 3.15 -7.95 -8.81
CA GLU A 71 2.16 -7.31 -9.69
C GLU A 71 1.48 -6.14 -8.95
N PRO A 72 0.80 -5.22 -9.65
CA PRO A 72 -0.03 -4.20 -9.00
C PRO A 72 -1.11 -4.83 -8.10
N ILE A 73 -1.39 -4.19 -6.97
CA ILE A 73 -2.40 -4.65 -6.00
C ILE A 73 -3.79 -4.31 -6.56
N LYS A 74 -4.40 -5.23 -7.27
CA LYS A 74 -5.63 -5.02 -8.06
C LYS A 74 -6.82 -4.47 -7.27
N TRP A 75 -6.92 -4.82 -6.00
CA TRP A 75 -8.02 -4.44 -5.11
C TRP A 75 -7.74 -3.15 -4.30
N LEU A 76 -6.54 -2.54 -4.44
CA LEU A 76 -6.15 -1.40 -3.60
C LEU A 76 -7.09 -0.20 -3.74
N LYS A 77 -7.50 0.11 -4.97
CA LYS A 77 -8.41 1.24 -5.25
C LYS A 77 -9.76 1.09 -4.54
N GLU A 78 -10.38 -0.08 -4.68
CA GLU A 78 -11.66 -0.39 -4.03
C GLU A 78 -11.53 -0.35 -2.51
N ALA A 79 -10.46 -0.92 -1.95
CA ALA A 79 -10.20 -0.88 -0.52
C ALA A 79 -10.04 0.56 -0.01
N ARG A 80 -9.31 1.43 -0.72
CA ARG A 80 -9.18 2.85 -0.36
C ARG A 80 -10.52 3.59 -0.36
N LEU A 81 -11.36 3.35 -1.37
CA LEU A 81 -12.71 3.94 -1.42
C LEU A 81 -13.58 3.47 -0.25
N MET A 82 -13.47 2.21 0.17
CA MET A 82 -14.20 1.69 1.34
C MET A 82 -13.69 2.32 2.65
N ILE A 83 -12.38 2.42 2.83
CA ILE A 83 -11.78 3.07 4.01
C ILE A 83 -12.21 4.54 4.12
N LYS A 84 -12.28 5.25 2.99
CA LYS A 84 -12.77 6.63 2.97
C LYS A 84 -14.19 6.73 3.51
N LYS A 85 -15.10 5.86 3.09
CA LYS A 85 -16.47 5.79 3.60
C LYS A 85 -16.53 5.50 5.11
N ILE A 86 -15.63 4.65 5.62
CA ILE A 86 -15.55 4.34 7.05
C ILE A 86 -15.04 5.53 7.86
N LYS A 87 -14.08 6.29 7.33
CA LYS A 87 -13.54 7.48 8.01
C LYS A 87 -14.57 8.59 8.20
N ASP A 88 -15.57 8.66 7.34
CA ASP A 88 -16.70 9.59 7.48
C ASP A 88 -17.68 9.16 8.59
N ILE A 89 -17.53 7.93 9.13
CA ILE A 89 -18.36 7.38 10.20
C ILE A 89 -17.59 7.45 11.52
N ASP A 90 -17.64 8.61 12.18
CA ASP A 90 -17.39 8.84 13.61
C ASP A 90 -16.06 8.32 14.21
N THR A 91 -15.00 9.12 14.12
CA THR A 91 -13.77 8.92 14.88
C THR A 91 -13.82 9.68 16.22
N LYS A 92 -14.27 9.02 17.28
CA LYS A 92 -14.24 9.63 18.63
C LYS A 92 -12.79 9.73 19.15
N PRO A 93 -12.38 10.91 19.68
CA PRO A 93 -10.98 11.18 20.04
C PRO A 93 -10.43 10.38 21.25
N GLN A 94 -11.19 9.52 21.87
CA GLN A 94 -10.85 8.84 23.12
C GLN A 94 -10.18 7.46 22.98
N TYR A 95 -9.98 6.95 21.75
CA TYR A 95 -9.39 5.64 21.55
C TYR A 95 -7.89 5.73 21.22
N THR A 96 -7.08 4.86 21.81
CA THR A 96 -5.62 4.88 21.70
C THR A 96 -5.05 3.87 20.71
N ASN A 97 -5.89 2.99 20.15
CA ASN A 97 -5.46 1.93 19.27
C ASN A 97 -5.57 2.30 17.79
N SER A 98 -4.61 1.90 16.99
CA SER A 98 -4.62 2.03 15.54
C SER A 98 -5.01 0.70 14.90
N ILE A 99 -5.86 0.72 13.86
CA ILE A 99 -6.07 -0.41 12.97
C ILE A 99 -5.11 -0.25 11.79
N TYR A 100 -4.40 -1.30 11.46
CA TYR A 100 -3.45 -1.33 10.35
C TYR A 100 -3.66 -2.56 9.48
N ILE A 101 -3.25 -2.44 8.23
CA ILE A 101 -3.34 -3.50 7.23
C ILE A 101 -1.94 -3.78 6.69
N ILE A 102 -1.53 -5.04 6.73
CA ILE A 102 -0.29 -5.53 6.16
C ILE A 102 -0.60 -6.32 4.89
N LEU A 103 0.06 -5.96 3.79
CA LEU A 103 0.06 -6.74 2.56
C LEU A 103 0.83 -8.05 2.79
N ARG A 104 0.27 -9.16 2.33
CA ARG A 104 0.89 -10.48 2.42
C ARG A 104 1.07 -11.09 1.04
N ASP A 105 2.18 -11.80 0.86
CA ASP A 105 2.35 -12.67 -0.30
C ASP A 105 1.54 -13.96 -0.11
N GLY A 106 0.72 -14.29 -1.10
CA GLY A 106 -0.18 -15.44 -1.04
C GLY A 106 -1.29 -15.34 0.02
N TYR A 107 -1.78 -16.49 0.46
CA TYR A 107 -2.82 -16.63 1.50
C TYR A 107 -4.18 -16.03 1.11
N THR A 108 -4.60 -16.31 -0.12
CA THR A 108 -5.92 -15.91 -0.62
C THR A 108 -6.72 -17.17 -0.95
N ASN A 109 -8.04 -17.08 -0.80
CA ASN A 109 -8.97 -18.13 -1.27
C ASN A 109 -9.31 -17.97 -2.77
N GLN A 110 -8.67 -17.03 -3.43
CA GLN A 110 -8.86 -16.69 -4.84
C GLN A 110 -7.51 -16.67 -5.54
N ASN A 111 -7.50 -16.81 -6.86
CA ASN A 111 -6.29 -16.77 -7.70
C ASN A 111 -5.66 -15.35 -7.77
N GLN A 112 -5.52 -14.69 -6.62
CA GLN A 112 -4.86 -13.39 -6.48
C GLN A 112 -3.54 -13.57 -5.75
N LYS A 113 -2.55 -12.75 -6.10
CA LYS A 113 -1.21 -12.85 -5.53
C LYS A 113 -1.18 -12.44 -4.05
N TYR A 114 -1.97 -11.42 -3.67
CA TYR A 114 -1.86 -10.81 -2.34
C TYR A 114 -3.08 -11.05 -1.48
N GLY A 115 -2.81 -11.45 -0.24
CA GLY A 115 -3.74 -11.39 0.87
C GLY A 115 -3.45 -10.19 1.77
N VAL A 116 -4.26 -10.04 2.83
CA VAL A 116 -4.09 -9.02 3.85
C VAL A 116 -4.12 -9.62 5.25
N TYR A 117 -3.42 -8.95 6.15
CA TYR A 117 -3.59 -9.13 7.58
C TYR A 117 -4.10 -7.81 8.16
N VAL A 118 -5.17 -7.88 8.94
CA VAL A 118 -5.72 -6.74 9.67
C VAL A 118 -5.35 -6.90 11.13
N GLY A 119 -4.72 -5.90 11.71
CA GLY A 119 -4.29 -5.90 13.09
C GLY A 119 -4.67 -4.61 13.82
N GLN A 120 -4.61 -4.68 15.14
CA GLN A 120 -4.81 -3.56 16.05
C GLN A 120 -3.59 -3.42 16.96
N THR A 121 -3.20 -2.18 17.26
CA THR A 121 -2.07 -1.91 18.14
C THR A 121 -2.24 -0.61 18.91
N SER A 122 -1.72 -0.56 20.14
CA SER A 122 -1.52 0.67 20.91
C SER A 122 -0.13 1.28 20.70
N LYS A 123 0.79 0.53 20.05
CA LYS A 123 2.11 1.00 19.62
C LYS A 123 2.01 1.73 18.29
N THR A 124 3.12 2.30 17.80
CA THR A 124 3.19 2.73 16.41
C THR A 124 3.04 1.52 15.49
N VAL A 125 2.44 1.72 14.31
CA VAL A 125 2.21 0.62 13.37
C VAL A 125 3.53 0.10 12.80
N GLU A 126 4.52 0.97 12.66
CA GLU A 126 5.87 0.63 12.25
C GLU A 126 6.56 -0.29 13.28
N GLU A 127 6.53 0.05 14.58
CA GLU A 127 7.05 -0.81 15.64
C GLU A 127 6.37 -2.17 15.64
N ARG A 128 5.04 -2.18 15.50
CA ARG A 128 4.26 -3.42 15.44
C ARG A 128 4.61 -4.28 14.21
N PHE A 129 4.87 -3.66 13.08
CA PHE A 129 5.31 -4.36 11.88
C PHE A 129 6.69 -5.00 12.05
N ILE A 130 7.64 -4.27 12.68
CA ILE A 130 8.96 -4.81 13.03
C ILE A 130 8.84 -6.03 13.94
N GLU A 131 7.98 -5.98 14.97
CA GLU A 131 7.70 -7.13 15.83
C GLU A 131 7.17 -8.33 15.03
N HIS A 132 6.24 -8.11 14.11
CA HIS A 132 5.75 -9.17 13.23
C HIS A 132 6.85 -9.79 12.37
N LYS A 133 7.76 -8.97 11.84
CA LYS A 133 8.88 -9.42 11.00
C LYS A 133 9.95 -10.14 11.81
N SER A 134 10.13 -9.82 13.10
CA SER A 134 11.06 -10.52 14.00
C SER A 134 10.51 -11.82 14.60
N GLY A 135 9.25 -12.16 14.33
CA GLY A 135 8.58 -13.31 14.93
C GLY A 135 8.01 -13.07 16.35
N LEU A 136 8.33 -11.94 16.98
CA LEU A 136 7.80 -11.57 18.30
C LEU A 136 6.31 -11.27 18.21
N ASN A 137 5.49 -12.08 18.90
CA ASN A 137 4.03 -11.95 18.86
C ASN A 137 3.48 -11.80 17.43
N SER A 138 4.11 -12.50 16.49
CA SER A 138 3.80 -12.39 15.06
C SER A 138 2.39 -12.87 14.78
N GLY A 139 1.64 -12.10 14.02
CA GLY A 139 0.43 -12.59 13.38
C GLY A 139 0.78 -13.76 12.44
N ARG A 140 -0.14 -14.70 12.29
CA ARG A 140 0.10 -15.98 11.59
C ARG A 140 0.80 -15.79 10.24
N GLY A 141 2.05 -16.18 10.14
CA GLY A 141 2.88 -16.16 8.94
C GLY A 141 3.36 -14.78 8.47
N LEU A 142 3.21 -13.70 9.26
CA LEU A 142 3.69 -12.36 8.86
C LEU A 142 5.21 -12.24 8.82
N GLU A 143 5.92 -12.97 9.67
CA GLU A 143 7.38 -13.05 9.64
C GLU A 143 7.87 -13.40 8.22
N LYS A 144 7.28 -14.43 7.62
CA LYS A 144 7.67 -14.95 6.30
C LYS A 144 6.98 -14.23 5.13
N TYR A 145 5.68 -13.99 5.25
CA TYR A 145 4.84 -13.57 4.12
C TYR A 145 4.39 -12.10 4.19
N GLY A 146 4.61 -11.41 5.30
CA GLY A 146 4.34 -9.97 5.40
C GLY A 146 5.28 -9.17 4.51
N ILE A 147 4.72 -8.36 3.60
CA ILE A 147 5.49 -7.56 2.64
C ILE A 147 5.68 -6.14 3.18
N GLN A 148 4.58 -5.44 3.42
CA GLN A 148 4.60 -4.04 3.83
C GLN A 148 3.30 -3.63 4.51
N ILE A 149 3.33 -2.53 5.25
CA ILE A 149 2.14 -1.82 5.74
C ILE A 149 1.51 -1.06 4.57
N LEU A 150 0.18 -1.13 4.45
CA LEU A 150 -0.58 -0.34 3.47
C LEU A 150 -1.03 0.98 4.12
N LYS A 151 -0.24 2.03 3.92
CA LYS A 151 -0.47 3.34 4.55
C LYS A 151 -1.73 4.04 4.06
N SER A 152 -2.12 3.82 2.81
CA SER A 152 -3.36 4.39 2.25
C SER A 152 -4.63 3.77 2.83
N LEU A 153 -4.51 2.61 3.46
CA LEU A 153 -5.62 1.91 4.14
C LEU A 153 -5.58 2.09 5.66
N TRP A 154 -4.70 2.94 6.16
CA TRP A 154 -4.53 3.16 7.58
C TRP A 154 -5.65 4.01 8.15
N ILE A 155 -6.35 3.50 9.14
CA ILE A 155 -7.33 4.28 9.89
C ILE A 155 -6.63 4.86 11.12
N HIS A 156 -6.21 6.12 11.01
CA HIS A 156 -5.85 6.92 12.17
C HIS A 156 -7.14 7.29 12.91
N GLY A 157 -7.45 6.58 13.90
CA GLY A 157 -8.60 6.89 14.72
C GLY A 157 -8.81 5.73 15.66
N LYS A 158 -8.96 6.10 16.84
CA LYS A 158 -9.25 5.32 17.98
C LYS A 158 -10.50 4.47 17.69
N VAL A 159 -10.27 3.20 17.40
CA VAL A 159 -11.34 2.23 17.25
C VAL A 159 -11.59 1.58 18.60
N LYS A 160 -12.86 1.46 18.95
CA LYS A 160 -13.31 0.83 20.19
C LYS A 160 -13.05 -0.66 20.21
#